data_8d39ab9b54ecafe12cc49325aff5f2ba
#
_entry.id   8d39ab9b54ecafe12cc49325aff5f2ba
#
_cell.length_a   1.000
_cell.length_b   1.000
_cell.length_c   1.000
_cell.angle_alpha   90.00
_cell.angle_beta   90.00
_cell.angle_gamma   90.00
#
_symmetry.space_group_name_H-M   'P 1'
#
loop_
_entity.id
_entity.type
_entity.pdbx_description
1 polymer ?
#
loop_
_entity_poly.entity_id
_entity_poly.type
_entity_poly.pdbx_seq_one_letter_code
_entity_poly.pdbx_strand_id
1 'polypeptide(L)' 'MTEKFNVYKTVRGNHVFKIEEDYPEVGVYLYVYENEHCIKDYLQNDIETCKALALEEYNVPINSWILEDK' A
#
# COMPACT_ATOMS: atom_id res chain seq x y z
N MET A 1 -14.80 9.95 18.84
CA MET A 1 -13.63 9.11 18.64
C MET A 1 -13.28 8.94 17.17
N THR A 2 -12.02 9.08 16.84
CA THR A 2 -11.58 9.02 15.46
C THR A 2 -11.24 7.58 15.08
N GLU A 3 -11.68 7.16 13.92
CA GLU A 3 -11.31 5.86 13.41
C GLU A 3 -9.86 5.87 12.97
N LYS A 4 -9.20 4.72 13.17
CA LYS A 4 -7.83 4.55 12.72
C LYS A 4 -7.81 3.58 11.56
N PHE A 5 -7.14 4.00 10.51
CA PHE A 5 -6.93 3.14 9.36
C PHE A 5 -5.49 2.70 9.35
N ASN A 6 -5.26 1.45 9.00
CA ASN A 6 -3.92 0.90 8.96
C ASN A 6 -3.21 1.36 7.69
N VAL A 7 -1.91 1.62 7.84
CA VAL A 7 -1.04 1.96 6.72
C VAL A 7 0.12 1.00 6.75
N TYR A 8 0.37 0.33 5.64
CA TYR A 8 1.50 -0.58 5.50
C TYR A 8 2.49 0.02 4.52
N LYS A 9 3.77 -0.25 4.75
CA LYS A 9 4.82 0.34 3.94
C LYS A 9 5.92 -0.67 3.67
N THR A 10 6.52 -0.57 2.49
CA THR A 10 7.72 -1.32 2.16
C THR A 10 8.52 -0.52 1.16
N VAL A 11 9.82 -0.80 1.08
CA VAL A 11 10.74 -0.10 0.20
C VAL A 11 11.51 -1.10 -0.65
N ARG A 12 11.58 -0.85 -1.95
CA ARG A 12 12.35 -1.66 -2.88
C ARG A 12 13.12 -0.73 -3.82
N GLY A 13 14.47 -0.72 -3.66
CA GLY A 13 15.28 0.18 -4.46
C GLY A 13 14.93 1.62 -4.19
N ASN A 14 14.62 2.37 -5.23
CA ASN A 14 14.20 3.77 -5.07
C ASN A 14 12.68 3.94 -5.10
N HIS A 15 11.95 2.84 -4.92
CA HIS A 15 10.49 2.88 -4.84
C HIS A 15 10.04 2.69 -3.40
N VAL A 16 9.03 3.44 -3.01
CA VAL A 16 8.35 3.27 -1.73
C VAL A 16 6.90 2.91 -2.03
N PHE A 17 6.41 1.88 -1.36
CA PHE A 17 5.04 1.41 -1.56
C PHE A 17 4.27 1.59 -0.26
N LYS A 18 3.03 2.09 -0.38
CA LYS A 18 2.16 2.23 0.77
C LYS A 18 0.79 1.65 0.46
N ILE A 19 0.25 0.92 1.42
CA ILE A 19 -1.13 0.44 1.35
C ILE A 19 -1.88 1.16 2.46
N GLU A 20 -2.93 1.89 2.09
CA GLU A 20 -3.71 2.67 3.06
C GLU A 20 -5.15 2.20 3.03
N GLU A 21 -5.63 1.77 4.19
CA GLU A 21 -7.03 1.39 4.33
C GLU A 21 -7.92 2.61 4.38
N ASP A 22 -9.14 2.45 3.89
CA ASP A 22 -10.17 3.46 3.98
C ASP A 22 -11.44 2.75 4.47
N TYR A 23 -12.56 3.44 4.49
CA TYR A 23 -13.81 2.82 4.87
C TYR A 23 -14.12 1.64 3.96
N PRO A 24 -14.79 0.59 4.48
CA PRO A 24 -15.04 -0.61 3.67
C PRO A 24 -15.73 -0.33 2.34
N GLU A 25 -16.60 0.67 2.31
CA GLU A 25 -17.30 1.00 1.07
C GLU A 25 -16.40 1.69 0.06
N VAL A 26 -15.25 2.21 0.49
CA VAL A 26 -14.27 2.84 -0.41
C VAL A 26 -13.24 1.82 -0.88
N GLY A 27 -12.62 1.11 0.05
CA GLY A 27 -11.63 0.09 -0.27
C GLY A 27 -10.28 0.38 0.33
N VAL A 28 -9.24 -0.02 -0.39
CA VAL A 28 -7.85 0.08 0.08
C VAL A 28 -7.01 0.61 -1.07
N TYR A 29 -6.19 1.60 -0.77
CA TYR A 29 -5.33 2.22 -1.77
C TYR A 29 -3.93 1.65 -1.73
N LEU A 30 -3.37 1.42 -2.91
CA LEU A 30 -1.96 1.11 -3.06
C LEU A 30 -1.30 2.29 -3.78
N TYR A 31 -0.34 2.92 -3.10
CA TYR A 31 0.40 4.03 -3.69
C TYR A 31 1.83 3.60 -3.97
N VAL A 32 2.34 4.00 -5.11
CA VAL A 32 3.72 3.74 -5.50
C VAL A 32 4.43 5.08 -5.66
N TYR A 33 5.52 5.25 -4.93
CA TYR A 33 6.32 6.48 -4.98
C TYR A 33 7.69 6.17 -5.57
N GLU A 34 8.18 7.10 -6.36
CA GLU A 34 9.55 7.05 -6.86
C GLU A 34 10.17 8.41 -6.65
N ASN A 35 11.29 8.45 -5.91
CA ASN A 35 11.97 9.72 -5.59
C ASN A 35 10.99 10.73 -4.99
N GLU A 36 10.16 10.25 -4.06
CA GLU A 36 9.20 11.06 -3.33
C GLU A 36 8.03 11.56 -4.16
N HIS A 37 7.90 11.08 -5.39
CA HIS A 37 6.74 11.41 -6.23
C HIS A 37 5.83 10.19 -6.35
N CYS A 38 4.55 10.41 -6.14
CA CYS A 38 3.57 9.33 -6.33
C CYS A 38 3.37 9.12 -7.83
N ILE A 39 3.85 7.98 -8.33
CA ILE A 39 3.80 7.70 -9.77
C ILE A 39 2.62 6.83 -10.15
N LYS A 40 2.04 6.11 -9.17
CA LYS A 40 0.90 5.24 -9.44
C LYS A 40 0.03 5.17 -8.20
N ASP A 41 -1.28 5.08 -8.41
CA ASP A 41 -2.21 4.77 -7.35
C ASP A 41 -3.24 3.77 -7.86
N TYR A 42 -3.62 2.85 -6.99
CA TYR A 42 -4.58 1.80 -7.31
C TYR A 42 -5.58 1.73 -6.18
N LEU A 43 -6.85 1.57 -6.52
CA LEU A 43 -7.90 1.35 -5.52
C LEU A 43 -8.38 -0.09 -5.66
N GLN A 44 -8.26 -0.85 -4.58
CA GLN A 44 -8.63 -2.26 -4.56
C GLN A 44 -9.62 -2.50 -3.44
N ASN A 45 -10.15 -3.72 -3.39
CA ASN A 45 -11.18 -4.06 -2.41
C ASN A 45 -10.59 -4.37 -1.03
N ASP A 46 -9.37 -4.89 -0.98
CA ASP A 46 -8.79 -5.29 0.30
C ASP A 46 -7.26 -5.26 0.24
N ILE A 47 -6.66 -5.45 1.42
CA ILE A 47 -5.21 -5.39 1.56
C ILE A 47 -4.54 -6.52 0.78
N GLU A 48 -5.13 -7.71 0.81
CA GLU A 48 -4.52 -8.86 0.12
C GLU A 48 -4.40 -8.61 -1.37
N THR A 49 -5.41 -7.99 -1.97
CA THR A 49 -5.37 -7.66 -3.38
C THR A 49 -4.28 -6.64 -3.67
N CYS A 50 -4.12 -5.65 -2.78
CA CYS A 50 -3.04 -4.66 -2.95
C CYS A 50 -1.67 -5.32 -2.89
N LYS A 51 -1.49 -6.25 -1.95
CA LYS A 51 -0.21 -6.95 -1.83
C LYS A 51 0.06 -7.82 -3.04
N ALA A 52 -0.97 -8.49 -3.55
CA ALA A 52 -0.84 -9.31 -4.74
C ALA A 52 -0.48 -8.48 -5.96
N LEU A 53 -1.10 -7.31 -6.09
CA LEU A 53 -0.82 -6.41 -7.20
C LEU A 53 0.62 -5.91 -7.14
N ALA A 54 1.10 -5.55 -5.95
CA ALA A 54 2.47 -5.08 -5.79
C ALA A 54 3.48 -6.19 -6.12
N LEU A 55 3.16 -7.43 -5.74
CA LEU A 55 4.01 -8.56 -6.09
C LEU A 55 4.06 -8.76 -7.60
N GLU A 56 2.91 -8.69 -8.23
CA GLU A 56 2.81 -8.97 -9.66
C GLU A 56 3.49 -7.88 -10.49
N GLU A 57 3.27 -6.63 -10.14
CA GLU A 57 3.75 -5.51 -10.95
C GLU A 57 5.18 -5.09 -10.61
N TYR A 58 5.59 -5.27 -9.36
CA TYR A 58 6.87 -4.73 -8.89
C TYR A 58 7.72 -5.74 -8.14
N ASN A 59 7.27 -7.00 -8.06
CA ASN A 59 8.00 -8.06 -7.36
C ASN A 59 8.19 -7.75 -5.87
N VAL A 60 7.21 -7.11 -5.25
CA VAL A 60 7.25 -6.80 -3.83
C VAL A 60 6.82 -8.05 -3.04
N PRO A 61 7.70 -8.63 -2.23
CA PRO A 61 7.32 -9.84 -1.47
C PRO A 61 6.16 -9.57 -0.52
N ILE A 62 5.25 -10.52 -0.44
CA ILE A 62 4.06 -10.39 0.39
C ILE A 62 4.41 -10.10 1.85
N ASN A 63 5.49 -10.70 2.33
CA ASN A 63 5.87 -10.59 3.74
C ASN A 63 6.81 -9.43 4.02
N SER A 64 7.04 -8.53 3.06
CA SER A 64 7.92 -7.39 3.28
C SER A 64 7.20 -6.19 3.85
N TRP A 65 5.88 -6.22 3.87
CA TRP A 65 5.07 -5.09 4.31
C TRP A 65 5.14 -4.93 5.82
N ILE A 66 5.30 -3.69 6.26
CA ILE A 66 5.41 -3.36 7.68
C ILE A 66 4.28 -2.40 8.02
N LEU A 67 3.54 -2.71 9.08
CA LEU A 67 2.48 -1.86 9.56
C LEU A 67 3.10 -0.60 10.15
N GLU A 68 2.73 0.56 9.62
CA GLU A 68 3.20 1.82 10.16
C GLU A 68 2.45 2.15 11.42
N ASP A 69 3.20 2.49 12.45
CA ASP A 69 2.62 2.89 13.71
C ASP A 69 2.38 4.39 13.68
N LYS A 70 1.20 4.81 14.05
CA LYS A 70 0.86 6.23 14.01
C LYS A 70 0.92 6.88 15.37
#